data_589f4a7ce4805dcccdcd9c9a2ec68aa3
#
_entry.id   589f4a7ce4805dcccdcd9c9a2ec68aa3
#
_cell.length_a   1.000
_cell.length_b   1.000
_cell.length_c   1.000
_cell.angle_alpha   90.00
_cell.angle_beta   90.00
_cell.angle_gamma   90.00
#
_symmetry.space_group_name_H-M   'P 1'
#
loop_
_entity.id
_entity.type
_entity.pdbx_description
1 polymer ?
#
loop_
_entity_poly.entity_id
_entity_poly.type
_entity_poly.pdbx_seq_one_letter_code
_entity_poly.pdbx_strand_id
1 'polypeptide(L)'
;MNEANEASPLVSNGPSIQTVREGVHLLRGQGNSFVVELEEGLVLVDAGPGGKVSKSMIETVRGISDAPVYAICYSHGHLGYNAGVQQWLDHAQARGDAPPRLIAHANVPRRYARYDETGALQRRMAEIQFRQPHGFFDRHLHNTVPTETFELSLTLGSGERRIELLWAPSETDDAIAVWVPRHQLLYGGAALIDSIPNVGTPFRTMRDAVRWADTLERLAALGAEVGVREFGATIEGANELHHVLTHTAKALRWLRAEVVARMNAGMAEREVLADMHYPEALFGVPWMKPTYGDPSYIVRDIYRSENGWWDRNPTTLHPAAPQAVGQALAAATTDKQAVIDQATALAAR
;
A
#
# COMPACT_ATOMS: atom_id res chain seq x y z
N MET A 1 1.89 -26.00 20.83
CA MET A 1 1.05 -24.93 21.38
C MET A 1 0.69 -24.04 20.22
N ASN A 2 -0.59 -24.01 19.85
CA ASN A 2 -1.10 -23.17 18.75
C ASN A 2 -1.13 -21.72 19.27
N GLU A 3 -0.11 -20.94 18.98
CA GLU A 3 -0.26 -19.49 19.00
C GLU A 3 -1.15 -19.14 17.84
N ALA A 4 -2.32 -18.64 18.16
CA ALA A 4 -3.31 -18.17 17.21
C ALA A 4 -2.60 -17.24 16.22
N ASN A 5 -2.83 -17.52 14.94
CA ASN A 5 -2.45 -16.69 13.82
C ASN A 5 -3.17 -15.34 13.99
N GLU A 6 -2.57 -14.42 14.75
CA GLU A 6 -3.07 -13.06 14.82
C GLU A 6 -2.95 -12.50 13.41
N ALA A 7 -4.11 -12.40 12.76
CA ALA A 7 -4.20 -11.76 11.46
C ALA A 7 -3.52 -10.38 11.57
N SER A 8 -2.67 -10.05 10.60
CA SER A 8 -2.06 -8.73 10.51
C SER A 8 -3.15 -7.68 10.75
N PRO A 9 -2.95 -6.68 11.63
CA PRO A 9 -3.95 -5.64 11.90
C PRO A 9 -4.33 -4.84 10.64
N LEU A 10 -3.60 -5.05 9.55
CA LEU A 10 -3.85 -4.45 8.24
C LEU A 10 -4.79 -5.30 7.35
N VAL A 11 -5.09 -6.56 7.71
CA VAL A 11 -5.98 -7.43 6.94
C VAL A 11 -7.29 -7.59 7.68
N SER A 12 -8.41 -7.35 6.99
CA SER A 12 -9.74 -7.45 7.62
C SER A 12 -10.08 -8.90 7.98
N ASN A 13 -10.81 -9.07 9.10
CA ASN A 13 -11.24 -10.37 9.63
C ASN A 13 -12.43 -10.98 8.87
N GLY A 14 -12.51 -10.80 7.58
CA GLY A 14 -13.56 -11.31 6.71
C GLY A 14 -14.44 -10.20 6.13
N PRO A 15 -15.11 -10.47 4.98
CA PRO A 15 -15.95 -9.50 4.31
C PRO A 15 -17.11 -9.03 5.19
N SER A 16 -17.23 -7.73 5.31
CA SER A 16 -18.34 -7.05 5.96
C SER A 16 -18.61 -5.75 5.22
N ILE A 17 -19.84 -5.25 5.28
CA ILE A 17 -20.22 -4.01 4.63
C ILE A 17 -20.77 -3.03 5.66
N GLN A 18 -20.36 -1.78 5.52
CA GLN A 18 -20.81 -0.67 6.36
C GLN A 18 -21.23 0.48 5.47
N THR A 19 -22.47 0.92 5.60
CA THR A 19 -22.92 2.16 4.94
C THR A 19 -22.25 3.36 5.61
N VAL A 20 -21.47 4.10 4.84
CA VAL A 20 -20.79 5.32 5.29
C VAL A 20 -21.66 6.54 5.03
N ARG A 21 -22.27 6.58 3.86
CA ARG A 21 -23.28 7.57 3.44
C ARG A 21 -24.32 6.86 2.57
N GLU A 22 -25.45 7.51 2.30
CA GLU A 22 -26.47 6.97 1.40
C GLU A 22 -25.87 6.60 0.03
N GLY A 23 -26.00 5.34 -0.37
CA GLY A 23 -25.43 4.81 -1.61
C GLY A 23 -23.91 4.72 -1.63
N VAL A 24 -23.25 4.81 -0.47
CA VAL A 24 -21.78 4.71 -0.33
C VAL A 24 -21.42 3.76 0.81
N HIS A 25 -20.71 2.71 0.47
CA HIS A 25 -20.44 1.63 1.40
C HIS A 25 -18.94 1.28 1.46
N LEU A 26 -18.48 1.00 2.66
CA LEU A 26 -17.18 0.41 2.91
C LEU A 26 -17.33 -1.11 2.93
N LEU A 27 -16.70 -1.79 1.99
CA LEU A 27 -16.67 -3.24 1.91
C LEU A 27 -15.29 -3.72 2.36
N ARG A 28 -15.23 -4.44 3.47
CA ARG A 28 -13.98 -4.98 3.96
C ARG A 28 -13.61 -6.25 3.20
N GLY A 29 -12.36 -6.31 2.77
CA GLY A 29 -11.78 -7.42 2.03
C GLY A 29 -10.28 -7.47 2.27
N GLN A 30 -9.50 -7.44 1.20
CA GLN A 30 -8.06 -7.15 1.25
C GLN A 30 -7.90 -5.63 1.44
N GLY A 31 -7.78 -5.16 2.67
CA GLY A 31 -7.97 -3.75 2.98
C GLY A 31 -9.45 -3.33 2.88
N ASN A 32 -9.69 -2.05 2.83
CA ASN A 32 -11.02 -1.47 2.66
C ASN A 32 -11.31 -1.26 1.17
N SER A 33 -12.16 -2.12 0.61
CA SER A 33 -12.78 -1.89 -0.68
C SER A 33 -13.94 -0.89 -0.55
N PHE A 34 -14.33 -0.26 -1.64
CA PHE A 34 -15.31 0.83 -1.62
C PHE A 34 -16.39 0.57 -2.67
N VAL A 35 -17.65 0.75 -2.31
CA VAL A 35 -18.80 0.53 -3.19
C VAL A 35 -19.62 1.81 -3.26
N VAL A 36 -19.90 2.29 -4.47
CA VAL A 36 -20.73 3.46 -4.71
C VAL A 36 -21.87 3.11 -5.66
N GLU A 37 -23.08 3.52 -5.30
CA GLU A 37 -24.28 3.39 -6.13
C GLU A 37 -24.41 4.59 -7.06
N LEU A 38 -24.30 4.34 -8.36
CA LEU A 38 -24.61 5.30 -9.42
C LEU A 38 -25.97 4.98 -10.05
N GLU A 39 -26.42 5.82 -10.96
CA GLU A 39 -27.64 5.55 -11.74
C GLU A 39 -27.44 4.36 -12.69
N GLU A 40 -26.22 4.20 -13.20
CA GLU A 40 -25.81 3.14 -14.12
C GLU A 40 -25.60 1.77 -13.42
N GLY A 41 -25.48 1.75 -12.09
CA GLY A 41 -25.20 0.56 -11.29
C GLY A 41 -24.12 0.80 -10.24
N LEU A 42 -23.56 -0.28 -9.72
CA LEU A 42 -22.53 -0.23 -8.67
C LEU A 42 -21.14 0.00 -9.26
N VAL A 43 -20.41 0.90 -8.65
CA VAL A 43 -18.94 0.99 -8.82
C VAL A 43 -18.27 0.35 -7.61
N LEU A 44 -17.41 -0.62 -7.88
CA LEU A 44 -16.57 -1.26 -6.89
C LEU A 44 -15.15 -0.71 -7.02
N VAL A 45 -14.50 -0.39 -5.90
CA VAL A 45 -13.05 -0.20 -5.85
C VAL A 45 -12.45 -1.45 -5.25
N ASP A 46 -11.69 -2.17 -6.06
CA ASP A 46 -11.11 -3.49 -5.83
C ASP A 46 -12.10 -4.65 -5.71
N ALA A 47 -11.73 -5.73 -6.40
CA ALA A 47 -12.52 -6.96 -6.53
C ALA A 47 -12.21 -8.01 -5.45
N GLY A 48 -11.21 -7.73 -4.60
CA GLY A 48 -10.75 -8.63 -3.55
C GLY A 48 -9.73 -9.68 -4.01
N PRO A 49 -9.23 -10.49 -3.06
CA PRO A 49 -8.10 -11.39 -3.27
C PRO A 49 -8.45 -12.69 -4.02
N GLY A 50 -9.68 -12.83 -4.48
CA GLY A 50 -10.16 -14.05 -5.12
C GLY A 50 -10.62 -15.14 -4.14
N GLY A 51 -10.99 -16.29 -4.67
CA GLY A 51 -11.40 -17.47 -3.90
C GLY A 51 -12.61 -17.21 -3.01
N LYS A 52 -12.58 -17.74 -1.79
CA LYS A 52 -13.68 -17.64 -0.83
C LYS A 52 -13.97 -16.20 -0.40
N VAL A 53 -12.94 -15.37 -0.28
CA VAL A 53 -13.07 -13.97 0.17
C VAL A 53 -13.86 -13.16 -0.86
N SER A 54 -13.46 -13.16 -2.14
CA SER A 54 -14.20 -12.43 -3.18
C SER A 54 -15.61 -12.98 -3.39
N LYS A 55 -15.82 -14.30 -3.24
CA LYS A 55 -17.18 -14.86 -3.25
C LYS A 55 -18.04 -14.28 -2.12
N SER A 56 -17.52 -14.23 -0.91
CA SER A 56 -18.21 -13.63 0.23
C SER A 56 -18.41 -12.11 0.07
N MET A 57 -17.47 -11.40 -0.58
CA MET A 57 -17.66 -9.98 -0.95
C MET A 57 -18.86 -9.81 -1.90
N ILE A 58 -18.99 -10.66 -2.91
CA ILE A 58 -20.15 -10.67 -3.83
C ILE A 58 -21.46 -10.90 -3.05
N GLU A 59 -21.51 -11.93 -2.20
CA GLU A 59 -22.67 -12.24 -1.37
C GLU A 59 -23.05 -11.05 -0.46
N THR A 60 -22.05 -10.42 0.14
CA THR A 60 -22.22 -9.25 1.03
C THR A 60 -22.79 -8.05 0.28
N VAL A 61 -22.29 -7.75 -0.92
CA VAL A 61 -22.81 -6.66 -1.78
C VAL A 61 -24.23 -6.97 -2.23
N ARG A 62 -24.52 -8.22 -2.60
CA ARG A 62 -25.89 -8.64 -2.99
C ARG A 62 -26.89 -8.57 -1.83
N GLY A 63 -26.41 -8.62 -0.59
CA GLY A 63 -27.25 -8.38 0.59
C GLY A 63 -27.79 -6.95 0.73
N ILE A 64 -27.19 -5.98 0.03
CA ILE A 64 -27.61 -4.58 0.08
C ILE A 64 -28.13 -4.01 -1.24
N SER A 65 -27.73 -4.57 -2.39
CA SER A 65 -28.14 -4.05 -3.71
C SER A 65 -28.18 -5.13 -4.78
N ASP A 66 -29.28 -5.13 -5.55
CA ASP A 66 -29.47 -5.96 -6.73
C ASP A 66 -29.00 -5.26 -8.03
N ALA A 67 -28.55 -4.01 -7.96
CA ALA A 67 -28.10 -3.28 -9.13
C ALA A 67 -26.90 -3.98 -9.81
N PRO A 68 -26.79 -3.93 -11.14
CA PRO A 68 -25.66 -4.49 -11.86
C PRO A 68 -24.34 -3.80 -11.40
N VAL A 69 -23.22 -4.53 -11.48
CA VAL A 69 -21.91 -3.92 -11.30
C VAL A 69 -21.54 -3.19 -12.60
N TYR A 70 -21.54 -1.87 -12.57
CA TYR A 70 -21.21 -1.01 -13.71
C TYR A 70 -19.72 -0.95 -14.00
N ALA A 71 -18.92 -0.83 -12.94
CA ALA A 71 -17.47 -0.77 -13.06
C ALA A 71 -16.74 -1.37 -11.85
N ILE A 72 -15.56 -1.92 -12.11
CA ILE A 72 -14.57 -2.30 -11.09
C ILE A 72 -13.35 -1.40 -11.32
N CYS A 73 -13.04 -0.55 -10.34
CA CYS A 73 -11.92 0.36 -10.38
C CYS A 73 -10.79 -0.21 -9.51
N TYR A 74 -9.58 -0.30 -10.04
CA TYR A 74 -8.44 -0.80 -9.29
C TYR A 74 -7.84 0.34 -8.47
N SER A 75 -7.83 0.22 -7.14
CA SER A 75 -7.24 1.23 -6.26
C SER A 75 -5.76 1.43 -6.57
N HIS A 76 -5.06 0.35 -6.88
CA HIS A 76 -3.68 0.31 -7.33
C HIS A 76 -3.31 -1.11 -7.81
N GLY A 77 -2.12 -1.27 -8.37
CA GLY A 77 -1.71 -2.53 -9.00
C GLY A 77 -1.01 -3.53 -8.07
N HIS A 78 -1.19 -3.48 -6.75
CA HIS A 78 -0.64 -4.53 -5.88
C HIS A 78 -1.35 -5.87 -6.07
N LEU A 79 -0.56 -6.95 -5.91
CA LEU A 79 -1.07 -8.32 -5.99
C LEU A 79 -2.12 -8.56 -4.89
N GLY A 80 -3.20 -9.26 -5.26
CA GLY A 80 -4.25 -9.67 -4.32
C GLY A 80 -5.44 -8.72 -4.20
N TYR A 81 -5.35 -7.46 -4.63
CA TYR A 81 -6.47 -6.53 -4.57
C TYR A 81 -7.55 -6.83 -5.62
N ASN A 82 -7.14 -7.27 -6.81
CA ASN A 82 -8.01 -7.50 -7.95
C ASN A 82 -7.89 -8.92 -8.51
N ALA A 83 -7.41 -9.88 -7.73
CA ALA A 83 -7.37 -11.28 -8.12
C ALA A 83 -8.78 -11.90 -8.23
N GLY A 84 -9.77 -11.29 -7.61
CA GLY A 84 -11.19 -11.73 -7.65
C GLY A 84 -11.99 -11.22 -8.85
N VAL A 85 -11.42 -10.42 -9.74
CA VAL A 85 -12.16 -9.82 -10.87
C VAL A 85 -12.92 -10.86 -11.70
N GLN A 86 -12.30 -12.00 -12.01
CA GLN A 86 -12.99 -13.03 -12.80
C GLN A 86 -14.27 -13.52 -12.12
N GLN A 87 -14.28 -13.63 -10.79
CA GLN A 87 -15.49 -14.08 -10.06
C GLN A 87 -16.64 -13.05 -10.17
N TRP A 88 -16.32 -11.75 -10.20
CA TRP A 88 -17.31 -10.70 -10.43
C TRP A 88 -17.83 -10.72 -11.88
N LEU A 89 -16.97 -11.00 -12.87
CA LEU A 89 -17.36 -11.16 -14.28
C LEU A 89 -18.28 -12.37 -14.44
N ASP A 90 -17.91 -13.52 -13.86
CA ASP A 90 -18.73 -14.75 -13.90
C ASP A 90 -20.08 -14.52 -13.20
N HIS A 91 -20.09 -13.78 -12.10
CA HIS A 91 -21.31 -13.42 -11.39
C HIS A 91 -22.24 -12.52 -12.23
N ALA A 92 -21.70 -11.50 -12.89
CA ALA A 92 -22.47 -10.64 -13.79
C ALA A 92 -23.06 -11.47 -14.95
N GLN A 93 -22.27 -12.33 -15.56
CA GLN A 93 -22.73 -13.23 -16.63
C GLN A 93 -23.85 -14.16 -16.15
N ALA A 94 -23.72 -14.77 -14.98
CA ALA A 94 -24.74 -15.66 -14.41
C ALA A 94 -26.08 -14.94 -14.13
N ARG A 95 -26.04 -13.64 -13.89
CA ARG A 95 -27.24 -12.79 -13.70
C ARG A 95 -27.82 -12.27 -15.01
N GLY A 96 -27.10 -12.41 -16.13
CA GLY A 96 -27.49 -11.79 -17.41
C GLY A 96 -27.17 -10.26 -17.44
N ASP A 97 -26.36 -9.76 -16.52
CA ASP A 97 -25.93 -8.38 -16.49
C ASP A 97 -24.83 -8.13 -17.57
N ALA A 98 -24.69 -6.88 -18.01
CA ALA A 98 -23.55 -6.49 -18.83
C ALA A 98 -22.23 -6.67 -18.03
N PRO A 99 -21.13 -7.06 -18.71
CA PRO A 99 -19.85 -7.19 -18.03
C PRO A 99 -19.38 -5.82 -17.47
N PRO A 100 -18.90 -5.77 -16.22
CA PRO A 100 -18.34 -4.54 -15.65
C PRO A 100 -17.19 -3.97 -16.48
N ARG A 101 -17.10 -2.66 -16.55
CA ARG A 101 -15.89 -1.98 -17.03
C ARG A 101 -14.76 -2.22 -16.03
N LEU A 102 -13.56 -2.56 -16.49
CA LEU A 102 -12.37 -2.74 -15.66
C LEU A 102 -11.46 -1.54 -15.83
N ILE A 103 -11.44 -0.66 -14.83
CA ILE A 103 -10.84 0.67 -14.92
C ILE A 103 -9.65 0.79 -13.97
N ALA A 104 -8.53 1.32 -14.45
CA ALA A 104 -7.34 1.56 -13.64
C ALA A 104 -6.56 2.79 -14.11
N HIS A 105 -5.61 3.25 -13.28
CA HIS A 105 -4.60 4.21 -13.74
C HIS A 105 -3.71 3.58 -14.83
N ALA A 106 -3.26 4.40 -15.78
CA ALA A 106 -2.48 3.98 -16.96
C ALA A 106 -1.17 3.22 -16.62
N ASN A 107 -0.64 3.35 -15.41
CA ASN A 107 0.56 2.63 -14.96
C ASN A 107 0.29 1.18 -14.50
N VAL A 108 -0.96 0.78 -14.25
CA VAL A 108 -1.29 -0.58 -13.77
C VAL A 108 -0.86 -1.67 -14.75
N PRO A 109 -1.15 -1.59 -16.08
CA PRO A 109 -0.71 -2.59 -17.03
C PRO A 109 0.81 -2.78 -17.04
N ARG A 110 1.59 -1.70 -16.94
CA ARG A 110 3.06 -1.78 -16.86
C ARG A 110 3.53 -2.47 -15.58
N ARG A 111 2.86 -2.22 -14.46
CA ARG A 111 3.15 -2.91 -13.20
C ARG A 111 2.84 -4.40 -13.30
N TYR A 112 1.72 -4.78 -13.89
CA TYR A 112 1.38 -6.18 -14.08
C TYR A 112 2.36 -6.91 -15.00
N ALA A 113 2.78 -6.29 -16.12
CA ALA A 113 3.82 -6.84 -16.97
C ALA A 113 5.14 -7.10 -16.20
N ARG A 114 5.54 -6.16 -15.32
CA ARG A 114 6.70 -6.38 -14.44
C ARG A 114 6.48 -7.51 -13.43
N TYR A 115 5.29 -7.66 -12.90
CA TYR A 115 4.98 -8.78 -11.99
C TYR A 115 4.96 -10.13 -12.71
N ASP A 116 4.53 -10.19 -13.96
CA ASP A 116 4.59 -11.40 -14.76
C ASP A 116 6.05 -11.77 -15.07
N GLU A 117 6.88 -10.80 -15.44
CA GLU A 117 8.33 -10.99 -15.65
C GLU A 117 9.04 -11.47 -14.37
N THR A 118 8.70 -10.92 -13.22
CA THR A 118 9.34 -11.22 -11.93
C THR A 118 8.49 -12.12 -11.03
N GLY A 119 7.58 -12.92 -11.58
CA GLY A 119 6.52 -13.62 -10.85
C GLY A 119 7.00 -14.48 -9.69
N ALA A 120 8.05 -15.28 -9.90
CA ALA A 120 8.63 -16.12 -8.84
C ALA A 120 9.19 -15.28 -7.68
N LEU A 121 9.86 -14.16 -7.99
CA LEU A 121 10.37 -13.22 -6.99
C LEU A 121 9.23 -12.58 -6.20
N GLN A 122 8.18 -12.10 -6.88
CA GLN A 122 7.04 -11.45 -6.24
C GLN A 122 6.32 -12.41 -5.27
N ARG A 123 6.08 -13.66 -5.70
CA ARG A 123 5.49 -14.69 -4.83
C ARG A 123 6.34 -14.96 -3.60
N ARG A 124 7.66 -15.15 -3.80
CA ARG A 124 8.59 -15.40 -2.69
C ARG A 124 8.63 -14.24 -1.69
N MET A 125 8.61 -12.99 -2.15
CA MET A 125 8.55 -11.82 -1.29
C MET A 125 7.22 -11.73 -0.53
N ALA A 126 6.10 -12.04 -1.17
CA ALA A 126 4.80 -12.10 -0.53
C ALA A 126 4.75 -13.21 0.55
N GLU A 127 5.30 -14.39 0.29
CA GLU A 127 5.40 -15.46 1.27
C GLU A 127 6.16 -15.04 2.52
N ILE A 128 7.30 -14.37 2.36
CA ILE A 128 8.10 -13.85 3.47
C ILE A 128 7.32 -12.77 4.24
N GLN A 129 6.73 -11.81 3.54
CA GLN A 129 6.01 -10.69 4.15
C GLN A 129 4.78 -11.16 4.94
N PHE A 130 4.02 -12.10 4.41
CA PHE A 130 2.81 -12.62 5.03
C PHE A 130 3.04 -13.90 5.85
N ARG A 131 4.29 -14.29 6.06
CA ARG A 131 4.69 -15.51 6.80
C ARG A 131 3.99 -16.76 6.31
N GLN A 132 3.85 -16.90 4.99
CA GLN A 132 3.22 -18.06 4.36
C GLN A 132 4.26 -19.12 3.95
N PRO A 133 3.89 -20.40 3.90
CA PRO A 133 4.74 -21.45 3.39
C PRO A 133 5.17 -21.20 1.94
N HIS A 134 6.32 -21.75 1.54
CA HIS A 134 6.77 -21.71 0.15
C HIS A 134 5.76 -22.39 -0.78
N GLY A 135 5.43 -21.73 -1.90
CA GLY A 135 4.43 -22.18 -2.87
C GLY A 135 2.98 -21.81 -2.53
N PHE A 136 2.74 -21.12 -1.41
CA PHE A 136 1.37 -20.71 -1.02
C PHE A 136 0.67 -19.88 -2.08
N PHE A 137 1.39 -18.94 -2.71
CA PHE A 137 0.83 -18.03 -3.71
C PHE A 137 0.92 -18.53 -5.16
N ASP A 138 1.44 -19.73 -5.42
CA ASP A 138 1.61 -20.23 -6.79
C ASP A 138 0.30 -20.36 -7.57
N ARG A 139 -0.82 -20.53 -6.88
CA ARG A 139 -2.15 -20.75 -7.47
C ARG A 139 -3.14 -19.61 -7.26
N HIS A 140 -2.76 -18.53 -6.56
CA HIS A 140 -3.73 -17.57 -6.04
C HIS A 140 -3.56 -16.14 -6.55
N LEU A 141 -2.51 -15.83 -7.29
CA LEU A 141 -2.25 -14.48 -7.76
C LEU A 141 -2.36 -14.40 -9.28
N HIS A 142 -3.56 -14.08 -9.75
CA HIS A 142 -3.80 -13.74 -11.14
C HIS A 142 -4.10 -12.24 -11.25
N ASN A 143 -3.47 -11.57 -12.21
CA ASN A 143 -3.70 -10.17 -12.51
C ASN A 143 -4.59 -10.07 -13.74
N THR A 144 -5.86 -9.72 -13.57
CA THR A 144 -6.70 -9.36 -14.70
C THR A 144 -6.34 -7.96 -15.16
N VAL A 145 -5.91 -7.82 -16.41
CA VAL A 145 -5.53 -6.52 -16.98
C VAL A 145 -6.78 -5.65 -17.12
N PRO A 146 -6.75 -4.36 -16.70
CA PRO A 146 -7.87 -3.46 -16.89
C PRO A 146 -8.16 -3.26 -18.40
N THR A 147 -9.42 -3.07 -18.75
CA THR A 147 -9.87 -2.84 -20.13
C THR A 147 -9.89 -1.35 -20.48
N GLU A 148 -9.86 -0.49 -19.49
CA GLU A 148 -9.87 0.95 -19.62
C GLU A 148 -8.86 1.58 -18.66
N THR A 149 -8.15 2.62 -19.11
CA THR A 149 -7.19 3.33 -18.27
C THR A 149 -7.36 4.85 -18.38
N PHE A 150 -6.93 5.55 -17.35
CA PHE A 150 -6.87 7.02 -17.33
C PHE A 150 -5.54 7.50 -16.74
N GLU A 151 -5.19 8.77 -16.95
CA GLU A 151 -3.91 9.35 -16.47
C GLU A 151 -4.09 10.21 -15.23
N LEU A 152 -4.91 11.26 -15.27
CA LEU A 152 -5.03 12.22 -14.17
C LEU A 152 -6.33 12.06 -13.40
N SER A 153 -7.44 11.98 -14.12
CA SER A 153 -8.76 11.80 -13.53
C SER A 153 -9.74 11.18 -14.52
N LEU A 154 -10.78 10.57 -13.99
CA LEU A 154 -11.90 10.04 -14.77
C LEU A 154 -13.20 10.22 -13.97
N THR A 155 -14.22 10.82 -14.58
CA THR A 155 -15.55 10.90 -13.99
C THR A 155 -16.38 9.69 -14.39
N LEU A 156 -17.04 9.07 -13.42
CA LEU A 156 -18.02 8.00 -13.63
C LEU A 156 -19.39 8.46 -13.15
N GLY A 157 -20.41 8.08 -13.89
CA GLY A 157 -21.79 8.52 -13.65
C GLY A 157 -22.05 9.95 -14.09
N SER A 158 -23.27 10.37 -13.86
CA SER A 158 -23.77 11.71 -14.24
C SER A 158 -24.52 12.39 -13.09
N GLY A 159 -24.83 13.66 -13.26
CA GLY A 159 -25.60 14.42 -12.28
C GLY A 159 -24.97 14.46 -10.89
N GLU A 160 -25.81 14.35 -9.88
CA GLU A 160 -25.40 14.44 -8.47
C GLU A 160 -24.70 13.18 -7.94
N ARG A 161 -24.97 12.01 -8.54
CA ARG A 161 -24.38 10.73 -8.14
C ARG A 161 -23.02 10.44 -8.75
N ARG A 162 -22.50 11.36 -9.60
CA ARG A 162 -21.17 11.18 -10.20
C ARG A 162 -20.08 11.01 -9.15
N ILE A 163 -19.04 10.30 -9.49
CA ILE A 163 -17.79 10.20 -8.73
C ILE A 163 -16.61 10.55 -9.63
N GLU A 164 -15.50 10.91 -9.00
CA GLU A 164 -14.26 11.23 -9.70
C GLU A 164 -13.15 10.29 -9.21
N LEU A 165 -12.60 9.52 -10.12
CA LEU A 165 -11.36 8.78 -9.89
C LEU A 165 -10.20 9.76 -10.10
N LEU A 166 -9.31 9.86 -9.12
CA LEU A 166 -8.19 10.80 -9.12
C LEU A 166 -6.88 10.03 -9.06
N TRP A 167 -5.92 10.32 -9.93
CA TRP A 167 -4.57 9.81 -9.76
C TRP A 167 -3.99 10.30 -8.43
N ALA A 168 -3.65 9.38 -7.56
CA ALA A 168 -3.16 9.63 -6.20
C ALA A 168 -1.86 8.85 -5.92
N PRO A 169 -0.77 9.16 -6.67
CA PRO A 169 0.49 8.43 -6.53
C PRO A 169 1.03 8.57 -5.11
N SER A 170 1.19 7.43 -4.46
CA SER A 170 1.54 7.32 -3.05
C SER A 170 2.40 6.10 -2.81
N GLU A 171 1.84 5.05 -2.23
CA GLU A 171 2.50 3.75 -2.10
C GLU A 171 2.96 3.20 -3.45
N THR A 172 2.19 3.45 -4.50
CA THR A 172 2.53 3.14 -5.88
C THR A 172 2.26 4.32 -6.80
N ASP A 173 2.89 4.32 -7.98
CA ASP A 173 2.72 5.36 -9.00
C ASP A 173 1.42 5.21 -9.80
N ASP A 174 0.67 4.16 -9.57
CA ASP A 174 -0.61 3.84 -10.19
C ASP A 174 -1.81 3.90 -9.21
N ALA A 175 -1.57 4.35 -7.98
CA ALA A 175 -2.63 4.47 -6.98
C ALA A 175 -3.64 5.57 -7.35
N ILE A 176 -4.89 5.33 -6.98
CA ILE A 176 -5.99 6.27 -7.16
C ILE A 176 -6.71 6.57 -5.84
N ALA A 177 -7.34 7.72 -5.78
CA ALA A 177 -8.36 8.06 -4.79
C ALA A 177 -9.71 8.21 -5.49
N VAL A 178 -10.80 8.12 -4.72
CA VAL A 178 -12.17 8.37 -5.24
C VAL A 178 -12.78 9.52 -4.48
N TRP A 179 -13.19 10.53 -5.22
CA TRP A 179 -13.93 11.66 -4.70
C TRP A 179 -15.43 11.50 -4.99
N VAL A 180 -16.25 11.61 -3.97
CA VAL A 180 -17.72 11.57 -4.05
C VAL A 180 -18.28 12.95 -3.68
N PRO A 181 -18.45 13.86 -4.65
CA PRO A 181 -18.77 15.29 -4.39
C PRO A 181 -20.06 15.46 -3.59
N ARG A 182 -21.11 14.71 -3.89
CA ARG A 182 -22.41 14.76 -3.23
C ARG A 182 -22.30 14.66 -1.70
N HIS A 183 -21.35 13.86 -1.23
CA HIS A 183 -21.17 13.57 0.18
C HIS A 183 -19.91 14.20 0.79
N GLN A 184 -19.19 15.03 0.01
CA GLN A 184 -17.87 15.53 0.39
C GLN A 184 -17.00 14.43 0.99
N LEU A 185 -17.04 13.24 0.35
CA LEU A 185 -16.38 12.05 0.83
C LEU A 185 -15.22 11.67 -0.07
N LEU A 186 -14.08 11.41 0.58
CA LEU A 186 -12.84 10.96 -0.05
C LEU A 186 -12.53 9.51 0.37
N TYR A 187 -12.50 8.58 -0.59
CA TYR A 187 -11.75 7.34 -0.43
C TYR A 187 -10.31 7.62 -0.82
N GLY A 188 -9.40 7.62 0.15
CA GLY A 188 -8.00 8.01 -0.07
C GLY A 188 -7.13 6.89 -0.67
N GLY A 189 -7.66 5.66 -0.77
CA GLY A 189 -6.89 4.52 -1.26
C GLY A 189 -5.56 4.35 -0.51
N ALA A 190 -4.55 3.89 -1.22
CA ALA A 190 -3.21 3.67 -0.69
C ALA A 190 -2.52 4.94 -0.17
N ALA A 191 -3.04 6.13 -0.48
CA ALA A 191 -2.49 7.39 0.04
C ALA A 191 -2.88 7.65 1.50
N LEU A 192 -4.04 7.17 1.95
CA LEU A 192 -4.60 7.42 3.28
C LEU A 192 -4.71 6.12 4.08
N ILE A 193 -3.74 5.87 4.94
CA ILE A 193 -3.63 4.66 5.77
C ILE A 193 -3.45 5.02 7.26
N ASP A 194 -3.78 4.10 8.15
CA ASP A 194 -3.58 4.25 9.62
C ASP A 194 -2.20 3.72 10.04
N SER A 195 -1.16 4.23 9.40
CA SER A 195 0.23 3.86 9.64
C SER A 195 1.16 4.93 9.09
N ILE A 196 2.43 4.91 9.50
CA ILE A 196 3.50 5.61 8.79
C ILE A 196 3.49 5.16 7.32
N PRO A 197 3.57 6.09 6.34
CA PRO A 197 3.61 5.75 4.93
C PRO A 197 4.68 4.71 4.60
N ASN A 198 4.28 3.68 3.85
CA ASN A 198 5.13 2.55 3.49
C ASN A 198 6.12 2.93 2.37
N VAL A 199 7.10 3.75 2.69
CA VAL A 199 8.22 4.15 1.81
C VAL A 199 9.49 3.44 2.27
N GLY A 200 10.27 2.89 1.35
CA GLY A 200 11.56 2.25 1.63
C GLY A 200 11.48 0.91 2.34
N THR A 201 10.30 0.31 2.44
CA THR A 201 10.11 -1.00 3.08
C THR A 201 10.95 -2.07 2.37
N PRO A 202 11.61 -2.97 3.11
CA PRO A 202 12.35 -4.10 2.54
C PRO A 202 11.50 -4.89 1.53
N PHE A 203 12.14 -5.41 0.49
CA PHE A 203 11.51 -6.18 -0.59
C PHE A 203 10.60 -5.38 -1.54
N ARG A 204 10.60 -4.06 -1.47
CA ARG A 204 9.85 -3.20 -2.38
C ARG A 204 10.78 -2.33 -3.23
N THR A 205 10.30 -1.97 -4.41
CA THR A 205 10.95 -0.93 -5.21
C THR A 205 10.89 0.39 -4.46
N MET A 206 11.87 1.26 -4.70
CA MET A 206 11.90 2.60 -4.11
C MET A 206 10.61 3.36 -4.41
N ARG A 207 10.19 4.17 -3.47
CA ARG A 207 9.00 5.02 -3.52
C ARG A 207 9.40 6.47 -3.28
N ASP A 208 8.55 7.39 -3.64
CA ASP A 208 8.86 8.82 -3.53
C ASP A 208 8.04 9.45 -2.40
N ALA A 209 8.72 9.75 -1.28
CA ALA A 209 8.10 10.36 -0.11
C ALA A 209 7.54 11.77 -0.41
N VAL A 210 8.19 12.54 -1.30
CA VAL A 210 7.75 13.89 -1.67
C VAL A 210 6.50 13.82 -2.53
N ARG A 211 6.48 12.92 -3.53
CA ARG A 211 5.29 12.70 -4.36
C ARG A 211 4.10 12.24 -3.53
N TRP A 212 4.32 11.40 -2.50
CA TRP A 212 3.23 11.03 -1.58
C TRP A 212 2.73 12.24 -0.79
N ALA A 213 3.64 13.09 -0.29
CA ALA A 213 3.28 14.33 0.39
C ALA A 213 2.45 15.26 -0.52
N ASP A 214 2.89 15.46 -1.78
CA ASP A 214 2.15 16.25 -2.79
C ASP A 214 0.74 15.70 -3.00
N THR A 215 0.59 14.37 -3.03
CA THR A 215 -0.71 13.72 -3.16
C THR A 215 -1.60 14.02 -1.96
N LEU A 216 -1.10 13.87 -0.74
CA LEU A 216 -1.85 14.15 0.48
C LEU A 216 -2.32 15.61 0.54
N GLU A 217 -1.47 16.56 0.15
CA GLU A 217 -1.82 17.98 0.10
C GLU A 217 -2.90 18.27 -0.95
N ARG A 218 -2.81 17.65 -2.14
CA ARG A 218 -3.88 17.76 -3.16
C ARG A 218 -5.20 17.18 -2.68
N LEU A 219 -5.17 16.02 -2.00
CA LEU A 219 -6.38 15.43 -1.43
C LEU A 219 -6.96 16.27 -0.29
N ALA A 220 -6.12 16.89 0.53
CA ALA A 220 -6.56 17.81 1.58
C ALA A 220 -7.27 19.06 1.01
N ALA A 221 -6.83 19.54 -0.16
CA ALA A 221 -7.42 20.68 -0.84
C ALA A 221 -8.84 20.42 -1.38
N LEU A 222 -9.31 19.17 -1.46
CA LEU A 222 -10.68 18.83 -1.84
C LEU A 222 -11.71 19.28 -0.79
N GLY A 223 -11.29 19.53 0.45
CA GLY A 223 -12.19 19.94 1.53
C GLY A 223 -13.18 18.85 1.95
N ALA A 224 -12.76 17.58 1.89
CA ALA A 224 -13.62 16.46 2.23
C ALA A 224 -14.01 16.47 3.72
N GLU A 225 -15.27 16.13 4.00
CA GLU A 225 -15.79 15.98 5.37
C GLU A 225 -15.61 14.56 5.91
N VAL A 226 -15.50 13.58 5.01
CA VAL A 226 -15.32 12.16 5.36
C VAL A 226 -14.14 11.58 4.60
N GLY A 227 -13.25 10.92 5.32
CA GLY A 227 -12.10 10.21 4.77
C GLY A 227 -12.20 8.70 5.00
N VAL A 228 -12.24 7.90 3.94
CA VAL A 228 -12.15 6.44 4.02
C VAL A 228 -10.72 6.02 3.74
N ARG A 229 -10.11 5.35 4.71
CA ARG A 229 -8.74 4.81 4.61
C ARG A 229 -8.75 3.48 3.88
N GLU A 230 -7.64 3.13 3.24
CA GLU A 230 -7.42 1.76 2.75
C GLU A 230 -7.32 0.78 3.93
N PHE A 231 -6.60 1.17 4.97
CA PHE A 231 -6.51 0.44 6.24
C PHE A 231 -6.86 1.37 7.40
N GLY A 232 -7.68 0.89 8.31
CA GLY A 232 -8.08 1.64 9.49
C GLY A 232 -9.52 2.14 9.44
N ALA A 233 -9.89 2.92 10.45
CA ALA A 233 -11.22 3.47 10.59
C ALA A 233 -11.44 4.68 9.67
N THR A 234 -12.70 4.93 9.32
CA THR A 234 -13.14 6.17 8.65
C THR A 234 -12.84 7.38 9.52
N ILE A 235 -12.46 8.49 8.90
CA ILE A 235 -12.27 9.79 9.55
C ILE A 235 -13.51 10.62 9.29
N GLU A 236 -14.12 11.13 10.35
CA GLU A 236 -15.26 12.03 10.28
C GLU A 236 -14.85 13.46 10.69
N GLY A 237 -15.27 14.45 9.90
CA GLY A 237 -15.00 15.86 10.11
C GLY A 237 -13.88 16.42 9.23
N ALA A 238 -14.20 17.52 8.53
CA ALA A 238 -13.30 18.18 7.57
C ALA A 238 -11.97 18.61 8.20
N ASN A 239 -12.01 19.17 9.41
CA ASN A 239 -10.81 19.64 10.10
C ASN A 239 -9.89 18.48 10.48
N GLU A 240 -10.45 17.38 10.96
CA GLU A 240 -9.68 16.20 11.35
C GLU A 240 -9.04 15.53 10.13
N LEU A 241 -9.80 15.34 9.07
CA LEU A 241 -9.30 14.77 7.83
C LEU A 241 -8.20 15.66 7.21
N HIS A 242 -8.45 16.96 7.13
CA HIS A 242 -7.44 17.91 6.64
C HIS A 242 -6.16 17.84 7.50
N HIS A 243 -6.32 17.79 8.83
CA HIS A 243 -5.19 17.67 9.75
C HIS A 243 -4.39 16.39 9.52
N VAL A 244 -5.05 15.24 9.43
CA VAL A 244 -4.37 13.94 9.17
C VAL A 244 -3.58 13.97 7.87
N LEU A 245 -4.19 14.46 6.77
CA LEU A 245 -3.55 14.52 5.46
C LEU A 245 -2.33 15.46 5.46
N THR A 246 -2.51 16.70 5.94
CA THR A 246 -1.44 17.71 5.93
C THR A 246 -0.34 17.42 6.93
N HIS A 247 -0.67 16.86 8.09
CA HIS A 247 0.32 16.44 9.08
C HIS A 247 1.21 15.31 8.55
N THR A 248 0.62 14.29 7.91
CA THR A 248 1.37 13.20 7.29
C THR A 248 2.27 13.71 6.17
N ALA A 249 1.77 14.62 5.32
CA ALA A 249 2.58 15.28 4.29
C ALA A 249 3.77 16.05 4.90
N LYS A 250 3.53 16.80 5.98
CA LYS A 250 4.56 17.55 6.71
C LYS A 250 5.65 16.61 7.28
N ALA A 251 5.27 15.46 7.82
CA ALA A 251 6.23 14.48 8.33
C ALA A 251 7.14 13.92 7.21
N LEU A 252 6.56 13.60 6.03
CA LEU A 252 7.33 13.14 4.87
C LEU A 252 8.28 14.22 4.35
N ARG A 253 7.83 15.46 4.24
CA ARG A 253 8.67 16.59 3.83
C ARG A 253 9.79 16.88 4.83
N TRP A 254 9.49 16.76 6.12
CA TRP A 254 10.49 16.90 7.17
C TRP A 254 11.59 15.84 7.01
N LEU A 255 11.24 14.57 6.84
CA LEU A 255 12.20 13.50 6.58
C LEU A 255 13.09 13.81 5.36
N ARG A 256 12.47 14.26 4.26
CA ARG A 256 13.21 14.65 3.06
C ARG A 256 14.23 15.77 3.36
N ALA A 257 13.81 16.82 4.04
CA ALA A 257 14.67 17.96 4.37
C ALA A 257 15.84 17.56 5.26
N GLU A 258 15.58 16.78 6.31
CA GLU A 258 16.60 16.33 7.26
C GLU A 258 17.63 15.38 6.63
N VAL A 259 17.17 14.44 5.79
CA VAL A 259 18.09 13.54 5.08
C VAL A 259 18.96 14.31 4.10
N VAL A 260 18.38 15.19 3.29
CA VAL A 260 19.12 15.99 2.30
C VAL A 260 20.13 16.91 2.98
N ALA A 261 19.78 17.53 4.10
CA ALA A 261 20.71 18.37 4.86
C ALA A 261 21.96 17.58 5.30
N ARG A 262 21.79 16.37 5.82
CA ARG A 262 22.87 15.48 6.23
C ARG A 262 23.71 14.97 5.05
N MET A 263 23.04 14.64 3.95
CA MET A 263 23.73 14.26 2.71
C MET A 263 24.62 15.39 2.18
N ASN A 264 24.13 16.63 2.21
CA ASN A 264 24.89 17.82 1.82
C ASN A 264 26.06 18.10 2.77
N ALA A 265 25.96 17.68 4.04
CA ALA A 265 27.06 17.70 5.00
C ALA A 265 28.09 16.55 4.79
N GLY A 266 27.84 15.66 3.81
CA GLY A 266 28.75 14.56 3.46
C GLY A 266 28.51 13.25 4.21
N MET A 267 27.47 13.14 5.03
CA MET A 267 27.18 11.94 5.82
C MET A 267 26.80 10.75 4.93
N ALA A 268 27.33 9.58 5.26
CA ALA A 268 26.93 8.31 4.64
C ALA A 268 25.58 7.79 5.20
N GLU A 269 24.92 6.85 4.52
CA GLU A 269 23.60 6.31 4.93
C GLU A 269 23.56 5.88 6.41
N ARG A 270 24.59 5.18 6.88
CA ARG A 270 24.67 4.71 8.27
C ARG A 270 24.81 5.84 9.28
N GLU A 271 25.54 6.88 8.91
CA GLU A 271 25.73 8.07 9.74
C GLU A 271 24.44 8.87 9.83
N VAL A 272 23.75 9.06 8.69
CA VAL A 272 22.43 9.70 8.67
C VAL A 272 21.45 8.95 9.57
N LEU A 273 21.37 7.62 9.45
CA LEU A 273 20.46 6.80 10.28
C LEU A 273 20.76 6.88 11.77
N ALA A 274 22.04 6.97 12.14
CA ALA A 274 22.46 7.07 13.54
C ALA A 274 22.21 8.47 14.13
N ASP A 275 22.24 9.51 13.29
CA ASP A 275 22.06 10.91 13.70
C ASP A 275 20.60 11.38 13.66
N MET A 276 19.73 10.63 12.98
CA MET A 276 18.31 11.00 12.88
C MET A 276 17.57 10.83 14.20
N HIS A 277 16.87 11.88 14.62
CA HIS A 277 15.98 11.90 15.77
C HIS A 277 14.59 12.31 15.30
N TYR A 278 13.63 11.45 15.48
CA TYR A 278 12.25 11.65 14.96
C TYR A 278 11.42 12.43 15.99
N PRO A 279 10.96 13.67 15.67
CA PRO A 279 10.17 14.47 16.61
C PRO A 279 8.86 13.77 16.97
N GLU A 280 8.59 13.63 18.26
CA GLU A 280 7.35 13.07 18.80
C GLU A 280 6.12 13.82 18.26
N ALA A 281 6.25 15.15 18.10
CA ALA A 281 5.18 15.98 17.53
C ALA A 281 4.81 15.63 16.06
N LEU A 282 5.68 14.91 15.32
CA LEU A 282 5.40 14.48 13.95
C LEU A 282 5.06 12.98 13.88
N PHE A 283 5.70 12.15 14.69
CA PHE A 283 5.61 10.69 14.58
C PHE A 283 4.87 10.03 15.75
N GLY A 284 4.61 10.73 16.85
CA GLY A 284 3.89 10.23 18.02
C GLY A 284 2.37 10.32 17.95
N VAL A 285 1.81 10.75 16.79
CA VAL A 285 0.37 10.88 16.62
C VAL A 285 -0.30 9.53 16.34
N PRO A 286 -1.60 9.34 16.69
CA PRO A 286 -2.26 8.04 16.67
C PRO A 286 -2.27 7.32 15.31
N TRP A 287 -2.24 8.04 14.20
CA TRP A 287 -2.27 7.47 12.84
C TRP A 287 -0.87 7.25 12.23
N MET A 288 0.20 7.68 12.90
CA MET A 288 1.59 7.47 12.46
C MET A 288 2.23 6.27 13.18
N LYS A 289 1.53 5.14 13.20
CA LYS A 289 2.02 3.91 13.85
C LYS A 289 3.07 3.23 12.97
N PRO A 290 4.16 2.69 13.54
CA PRO A 290 5.17 1.93 12.80
C PRO A 290 4.73 0.48 12.55
N THR A 291 3.49 0.27 12.08
CA THR A 291 2.92 -1.06 11.82
C THR A 291 3.14 -1.54 10.39
N TYR A 292 3.29 -0.61 9.44
CA TYR A 292 3.48 -0.92 8.02
C TYR A 292 4.69 -0.18 7.43
N GLY A 293 4.89 1.09 7.77
CA GLY A 293 6.08 1.89 7.45
C GLY A 293 6.89 2.16 8.71
N ASP A 294 8.13 2.60 8.51
CA ASP A 294 9.04 3.03 9.58
C ASP A 294 9.84 4.25 9.09
N PRO A 295 10.06 5.29 9.92
CA PRO A 295 10.79 6.48 9.49
C PRO A 295 12.20 6.15 9.00
N SER A 296 12.87 5.16 9.59
CA SER A 296 14.22 4.77 9.18
C SER A 296 14.26 4.14 7.78
N TYR A 297 13.17 3.48 7.36
CA TYR A 297 13.05 2.98 6.00
C TYR A 297 12.88 4.12 5.00
N ILE A 298 12.10 5.14 5.36
CA ILE A 298 11.92 6.35 4.54
C ILE A 298 13.25 7.08 4.38
N VAL A 299 14.05 7.19 5.45
CA VAL A 299 15.40 7.76 5.40
C VAL A 299 16.27 7.02 4.39
N ARG A 300 16.27 5.68 4.39
CA ARG A 300 17.04 4.87 3.44
C ARG A 300 16.56 5.07 1.99
N ASP A 301 15.27 5.14 1.78
CA ASP A 301 14.69 5.33 0.45
C ASP A 301 15.08 6.71 -0.11
N ILE A 302 14.94 7.77 0.68
CA ILE A 302 15.36 9.12 0.31
C ILE A 302 16.86 9.17 0.03
N TYR A 303 17.69 8.59 0.91
CA TYR A 303 19.13 8.58 0.73
C TYR A 303 19.52 7.91 -0.58
N ARG A 304 18.98 6.72 -0.86
CA ARG A 304 19.30 5.93 -2.05
C ARG A 304 18.74 6.51 -3.33
N SER A 305 17.62 7.24 -3.28
CA SER A 305 17.09 7.95 -4.45
C SER A 305 18.03 9.01 -4.99
N GLU A 306 18.84 9.61 -4.12
CA GLU A 306 19.83 10.64 -4.49
C GLU A 306 21.25 10.10 -4.67
N ASN A 307 21.67 9.17 -3.80
CA ASN A 307 23.05 8.64 -3.78
C ASN A 307 23.24 7.40 -4.65
N GLY A 308 22.14 6.70 -5.03
CA GLY A 308 22.23 5.37 -5.59
C GLY A 308 22.52 4.30 -4.53
N TRP A 309 22.88 3.09 -4.97
CA TRP A 309 22.98 1.90 -4.11
C TRP A 309 24.28 1.83 -3.29
N TRP A 310 25.34 2.56 -3.67
CA TRP A 310 26.63 2.42 -3.03
C TRP A 310 26.69 3.15 -1.69
N ASP A 311 27.15 2.45 -0.67
CA ASP A 311 27.26 2.93 0.72
C ASP A 311 28.52 3.77 0.99
N ARG A 312 29.29 4.14 -0.06
CA ARG A 312 30.58 4.86 -0.03
C ARG A 312 31.71 4.11 0.64
N ASN A 313 31.55 2.83 0.97
CA ASN A 313 32.64 1.97 1.44
C ASN A 313 33.30 1.28 0.24
N PRO A 314 34.61 1.53 -0.04
CA PRO A 314 35.29 0.91 -1.19
C PRO A 314 35.23 -0.62 -1.19
N THR A 315 35.14 -1.26 -0.04
CA THR A 315 35.08 -2.73 0.07
C THR A 315 33.77 -3.32 -0.44
N THR A 316 32.70 -2.51 -0.58
CA THR A 316 31.38 -2.95 -1.07
C THR A 316 31.18 -2.73 -2.56
N LEU A 317 32.11 -2.02 -3.25
CA LEU A 317 32.05 -1.85 -4.70
C LEU A 317 32.17 -3.18 -5.45
N HIS A 318 33.16 -4.00 -5.03
CA HIS A 318 33.42 -5.32 -5.57
C HIS A 318 33.59 -6.32 -4.42
N PRO A 319 32.53 -6.67 -3.70
CA PRO A 319 32.64 -7.51 -2.52
C PRO A 319 33.11 -8.92 -2.89
N ALA A 320 33.99 -9.47 -2.05
CA ALA A 320 34.34 -10.88 -2.16
C ALA A 320 33.11 -11.76 -1.86
N ALA A 321 33.10 -12.99 -2.37
CA ALA A 321 32.02 -13.93 -2.09
C ALA A 321 31.84 -14.09 -0.55
N PRO A 322 30.58 -14.08 -0.05
CA PRO A 322 30.31 -14.16 1.40
C PRO A 322 31.01 -15.33 2.10
N GLN A 323 31.09 -16.48 1.42
CA GLN A 323 31.78 -17.66 1.94
C GLN A 323 33.29 -17.42 2.13
N ALA A 324 33.94 -16.76 1.17
CA ALA A 324 35.37 -16.45 1.25
C ALA A 324 35.65 -15.45 2.39
N VAL A 325 34.78 -14.44 2.55
CA VAL A 325 34.87 -13.48 3.68
C VAL A 325 34.69 -14.22 5.01
N GLY A 326 33.69 -15.07 5.12
CA GLY A 326 33.44 -15.88 6.32
C GLY A 326 34.61 -16.79 6.67
N GLN A 327 35.23 -17.46 5.69
CA GLN A 327 36.41 -18.29 5.88
C GLN A 327 37.61 -17.48 6.36
N ALA A 328 37.88 -16.31 5.77
CA ALA A 328 38.97 -15.44 6.16
C ALA A 328 38.78 -14.91 7.60
N LEU A 329 37.57 -14.47 7.95
CA LEU A 329 37.25 -14.02 9.31
C LEU A 329 37.38 -15.17 10.33
N ALA A 330 36.89 -16.37 10.01
CA ALA A 330 37.00 -17.53 10.88
C ALA A 330 38.47 -17.97 11.07
N ALA A 331 39.32 -17.82 10.05
CA ALA A 331 40.74 -18.09 10.16
C ALA A 331 41.49 -17.04 11.00
N ALA A 332 41.08 -15.80 10.95
CA ALA A 332 41.66 -14.70 11.72
C ALA A 332 41.16 -14.65 13.19
N THR A 333 40.05 -15.32 13.50
CA THR A 333 39.47 -15.33 14.85
C THR A 333 40.15 -16.37 15.73
N THR A 334 40.82 -15.93 16.79
CA THR A 334 41.53 -16.81 17.74
C THR A 334 40.60 -17.52 18.73
N ASP A 335 39.58 -16.78 19.21
CA ASP A 335 38.55 -17.33 20.12
C ASP A 335 37.19 -17.33 19.44
N LYS A 336 36.86 -18.47 18.81
CA LYS A 336 35.58 -18.62 18.10
C LYS A 336 34.40 -18.80 19.07
N GLN A 337 34.66 -19.34 20.28
CA GLN A 337 33.58 -19.52 21.25
C GLN A 337 33.11 -18.18 21.80
N ALA A 338 34.03 -17.25 22.11
CA ALA A 338 33.68 -15.92 22.54
C ALA A 338 32.80 -15.17 21.52
N VAL A 339 33.02 -15.36 20.21
CA VAL A 339 32.17 -14.76 19.15
C VAL A 339 30.76 -15.38 19.18
N ILE A 340 30.64 -16.70 19.35
CA ILE A 340 29.36 -17.39 19.46
C ILE A 340 28.60 -16.93 20.72
N ASP A 341 29.27 -16.88 21.85
CA ASP A 341 28.69 -16.46 23.13
C ASP A 341 28.16 -15.02 23.06
N GLN A 342 28.95 -14.12 22.46
CA GLN A 342 28.56 -12.73 22.26
C GLN A 342 27.36 -12.59 21.30
N ALA A 343 27.36 -13.35 20.20
CA ALA A 343 26.23 -13.36 19.25
C ALA A 343 24.95 -13.88 19.92
N THR A 344 25.06 -14.93 20.73
CA THR A 344 23.94 -15.50 21.49
C THR A 344 23.38 -14.50 22.50
N ALA A 345 24.26 -13.81 23.22
CA ALA A 345 23.88 -12.79 24.19
C ALA A 345 23.19 -11.58 23.52
N LEU A 346 23.60 -11.20 22.31
CA LEU A 346 22.95 -10.13 21.54
C LEU A 346 21.58 -10.54 20.99
N ALA A 347 21.43 -11.80 20.58
CA ALA A 347 20.15 -12.33 20.08
C ALA A 347 19.08 -12.50 21.17
N ALA A 348 19.49 -12.54 22.43
CA ALA A 348 18.62 -12.67 23.60
C ALA A 348 18.10 -11.30 24.14
N ARG A 349 18.57 -10.19 23.61
CA ARG A 349 18.13 -8.80 23.91
C ARG A 349 17.05 -8.34 22.96
#